data_ae98fef11f58244bb802db7428a6ff5f
#
_entry.id   ae98fef11f58244bb802db7428a6ff5f
#
_cell.length_a   1.000
_cell.length_b   1.000
_cell.length_c   1.000
_cell.angle_alpha   90.00
_cell.angle_beta   90.00
_cell.angle_gamma   90.00
#
_symmetry.space_group_name_H-M   'P 1'
#
loop_
_entity.id
_entity.type
_entity.pdbx_description
1 polymer ?
#
loop_
_entity_poly.entity_id
_entity_poly.type
_entity_poly.pdbx_seq_one_letter_code
_entity_poly.pdbx_strand_id
1 'polypeptide(L)'
;MTPNYKITEEILNLVQKISELATQLSFETRELHLRKENRIRSIQSSLAIENNSLSLEQVTDVIEGKRVLGPLKDIHEVQNAYEAYERVFRLDPYSIDDFLLAHRLLTQDLVKHPGQFRLGDVGVFDGAGQVVHLGRNRVRYQILSNLVSYILS
;
A
#
# COMPACT_ATOMS: atom_id res chain seq x y z
N MET A 1 -39.57 -3.65 43.23
CA MET A 1 -39.72 -5.10 43.04
C MET A 1 -38.50 -5.63 42.38
N THR A 2 -37.69 -6.40 43.07
CA THR A 2 -36.55 -7.14 42.47
C THR A 2 -37.11 -8.37 41.77
N PRO A 3 -36.83 -8.59 40.49
CA PRO A 3 -37.31 -9.78 39.78
C PRO A 3 -36.71 -11.04 40.41
N ASN A 4 -37.58 -12.01 40.68
CA ASN A 4 -37.19 -13.30 41.26
C ASN A 4 -36.67 -14.18 40.08
N TYR A 5 -35.36 -14.31 39.92
CA TYR A 5 -34.75 -15.18 38.91
C TYR A 5 -33.77 -16.18 39.55
N LYS A 6 -33.72 -17.37 38.98
CA LYS A 6 -32.70 -18.37 39.31
C LYS A 6 -31.64 -18.41 38.24
N ILE A 7 -30.40 -18.30 38.62
CA ILE A 7 -29.29 -18.55 37.73
C ILE A 7 -29.24 -20.06 37.48
N THR A 8 -29.50 -20.45 36.23
CA THR A 8 -29.39 -21.83 35.77
C THR A 8 -28.02 -22.08 35.15
N GLU A 9 -27.62 -23.34 35.07
CA GLU A 9 -26.37 -23.75 34.41
C GLU A 9 -26.35 -23.32 32.93
N GLU A 10 -27.53 -23.34 32.29
CA GLU A 10 -27.70 -22.85 30.91
C GLU A 10 -27.42 -21.36 30.77
N ILE A 11 -27.88 -20.53 31.72
CA ILE A 11 -27.56 -19.08 31.73
C ILE A 11 -26.06 -18.85 31.89
N LEU A 12 -25.39 -19.59 32.78
CA LEU A 12 -23.93 -19.48 32.97
C LEU A 12 -23.18 -19.85 31.70
N ASN A 13 -23.56 -20.94 31.04
CA ASN A 13 -22.95 -21.36 29.78
C ASN A 13 -23.13 -20.33 28.65
N LEU A 14 -24.32 -19.71 28.55
CA LEU A 14 -24.58 -18.66 27.58
C LEU A 14 -23.77 -17.40 27.87
N VAL A 15 -23.66 -16.98 29.13
CA VAL A 15 -22.83 -15.83 29.53
C VAL A 15 -21.37 -16.07 29.22
N GLN A 16 -20.84 -17.28 29.51
CA GLN A 16 -19.48 -17.64 29.16
C GLN A 16 -19.25 -17.56 27.65
N LYS A 17 -20.14 -18.16 26.85
CA LYS A 17 -20.03 -18.14 25.38
C LYS A 17 -20.11 -16.72 24.81
N ILE A 18 -20.98 -15.86 25.34
CA ILE A 18 -21.05 -14.44 24.95
C ILE A 18 -19.73 -13.74 25.29
N SER A 19 -19.15 -13.98 26.48
CA SER A 19 -17.89 -13.38 26.90
C SER A 19 -16.73 -13.81 26.01
N GLU A 20 -16.65 -15.07 25.63
CA GLU A 20 -15.63 -15.61 24.71
C GLU A 20 -15.75 -14.94 23.33
N LEU A 21 -16.96 -14.90 22.75
CA LEU A 21 -17.20 -14.27 21.45
C LEU A 21 -16.92 -12.76 21.46
N ALA A 22 -17.31 -12.06 22.52
CA ALA A 22 -17.04 -10.62 22.67
C ALA A 22 -15.55 -10.34 22.78
N THR A 23 -14.82 -11.19 23.49
CA THR A 23 -13.36 -11.09 23.61
C THR A 23 -12.68 -11.34 22.27
N GLN A 24 -13.05 -12.39 21.56
CA GLN A 24 -12.51 -12.70 20.22
C GLN A 24 -12.77 -11.54 19.24
N LEU A 25 -13.99 -11.00 19.18
CA LEU A 25 -14.33 -9.88 18.32
C LEU A 25 -13.51 -8.62 18.65
N SER A 26 -13.25 -8.35 19.94
CA SER A 26 -12.45 -7.21 20.37
C SER A 26 -10.99 -7.35 19.93
N PHE A 27 -10.41 -8.56 19.98
CA PHE A 27 -9.06 -8.82 19.49
C PHE A 27 -8.95 -8.66 17.98
N GLU A 28 -9.89 -9.21 17.20
CA GLU A 28 -9.91 -9.08 15.75
C GLU A 28 -10.04 -7.62 15.32
N THR A 29 -10.93 -6.86 15.94
CA THR A 29 -11.11 -5.42 15.64
C THR A 29 -9.86 -4.63 15.95
N ARG A 30 -9.19 -4.90 17.08
CA ARG A 30 -7.93 -4.25 17.47
C ARG A 30 -6.81 -4.58 16.48
N GLU A 31 -6.71 -5.83 16.04
CA GLU A 31 -5.70 -6.25 15.06
C GLU A 31 -5.90 -5.55 13.71
N LEU A 32 -7.13 -5.47 13.22
CA LEU A 32 -7.46 -4.75 11.98
C LEU A 32 -7.12 -3.26 12.07
N HIS A 33 -7.39 -2.62 13.21
CA HIS A 33 -7.06 -1.22 13.44
C HIS A 33 -5.54 -1.00 13.45
N LEU A 34 -4.79 -1.83 14.15
CA LEU A 34 -3.32 -1.76 14.18
C LEU A 34 -2.71 -1.99 12.79
N ARG A 35 -3.26 -2.91 12.00
CA ARG A 35 -2.82 -3.14 10.61
C ARG A 35 -3.06 -1.91 9.74
N LYS A 36 -4.22 -1.25 9.87
CA LYS A 36 -4.52 0.01 9.15
C LYS A 36 -3.54 1.11 9.55
N GLU A 37 -3.33 1.34 10.83
CA GLU A 37 -2.40 2.35 11.34
C GLU A 37 -0.96 2.11 10.87
N ASN A 38 -0.47 0.88 10.96
CA ASN A 38 0.87 0.52 10.50
C ASN A 38 1.02 0.76 9.00
N ARG A 39 0.00 0.44 8.20
CA ARG A 39 -0.01 0.71 6.76
C ARG A 39 0.08 2.21 6.47
N ILE A 40 -0.74 3.04 7.14
CA ILE A 40 -0.72 4.50 6.99
C ILE A 40 0.67 5.06 7.32
N ARG A 41 1.28 4.62 8.41
CA ARG A 41 2.65 5.03 8.80
C ARG A 41 3.69 4.59 7.76
N SER A 42 3.59 3.38 7.23
CA SER A 42 4.50 2.87 6.18
C SER A 42 4.39 3.70 4.91
N ILE A 43 3.17 4.02 4.46
CA ILE A 43 2.93 4.87 3.29
C ILE A 43 3.54 6.25 3.52
N GLN A 44 3.20 6.91 4.63
CA GLN A 44 3.73 8.24 4.94
C GLN A 44 5.25 8.26 4.99
N SER A 45 5.88 7.30 5.67
CA SER A 45 7.34 7.24 5.79
C SER A 45 8.03 7.00 4.44
N SER A 46 7.47 6.13 3.59
CA SER A 46 8.00 5.88 2.26
C SER A 46 7.90 7.10 1.36
N LEU A 47 6.75 7.77 1.36
CA LEU A 47 6.52 8.96 0.54
C LEU A 47 7.30 10.18 1.04
N ALA A 48 7.56 10.29 2.35
CA ALA A 48 8.42 11.34 2.90
C ALA A 48 9.85 11.26 2.37
N ILE A 49 10.37 10.05 2.10
CA ILE A 49 11.67 9.85 1.44
C ILE A 49 11.67 10.42 0.01
N GLU A 50 10.52 10.35 -0.66
CA GLU A 50 10.30 10.89 -2.02
C GLU A 50 9.94 12.40 -2.01
N ASN A 51 10.11 13.09 -0.87
CA ASN A 51 9.77 14.50 -0.65
C ASN A 51 8.28 14.83 -0.73
N ASN A 52 7.38 13.88 -0.45
CA ASN A 52 5.98 14.17 -0.22
C ASN A 52 5.83 15.01 1.04
N SER A 53 5.07 16.11 0.95
CA SER A 53 5.00 17.12 2.00
C SER A 53 3.87 16.89 3.02
N LEU A 54 3.03 15.86 2.82
CA LEU A 54 1.88 15.61 3.67
C LEU A 54 2.27 15.03 5.04
N SER A 55 1.67 15.59 6.09
CA SER A 55 1.80 15.05 7.44
C SER A 55 1.07 13.72 7.60
N LEU A 56 1.38 12.98 8.67
CA LEU A 56 0.70 11.71 8.98
C LEU A 56 -0.82 11.88 9.10
N GLU A 57 -1.27 12.99 9.68
CA GLU A 57 -2.69 13.33 9.80
C GLU A 57 -3.33 13.56 8.42
N GLN A 58 -2.68 14.34 7.55
CA GLN A 58 -3.14 14.59 6.19
C GLN A 58 -3.18 13.30 5.36
N VAL A 59 -2.17 12.43 5.47
CA VAL A 59 -2.15 11.11 4.82
C VAL A 59 -3.32 10.26 5.30
N THR A 60 -3.61 10.26 6.60
CA THR A 60 -4.78 9.56 7.17
C THR A 60 -6.08 10.10 6.59
N ASP A 61 -6.23 11.41 6.54
CA ASP A 61 -7.43 12.06 6.01
C ASP A 61 -7.64 11.77 4.51
N VAL A 62 -6.57 11.76 3.70
CA VAL A 62 -6.63 11.33 2.29
C VAL A 62 -7.13 9.89 2.17
N ILE A 63 -6.59 8.97 2.96
CA ILE A 63 -6.98 7.56 2.95
C ILE A 63 -8.44 7.37 3.42
N GLU A 64 -8.92 8.23 4.31
CA GLU A 64 -10.30 8.23 4.79
C GLU A 64 -11.28 8.97 3.86
N GLY A 65 -10.79 9.47 2.71
CA GLY A 65 -11.63 10.17 1.73
C GLY A 65 -12.04 11.59 2.13
N LYS A 66 -11.37 12.17 3.13
CA LYS A 66 -11.60 13.55 3.56
C LYS A 66 -10.88 14.54 2.64
N ARG A 67 -11.35 15.78 2.61
CA ARG A 67 -10.68 16.84 1.87
C ARG A 67 -9.42 17.31 2.60
N VAL A 68 -8.29 17.30 1.89
CA VAL A 68 -6.99 17.72 2.38
C VAL A 68 -6.49 18.89 1.55
N LEU A 69 -5.92 19.91 2.19
CA LEU A 69 -5.22 20.99 1.53
C LEU A 69 -3.74 20.59 1.39
N GLY A 70 -3.28 20.49 0.15
CA GLY A 70 -1.90 20.12 -0.19
C GLY A 70 -1.69 20.07 -1.69
N PRO A 71 -0.44 19.86 -2.15
CA PRO A 71 -0.15 19.66 -3.56
C PRO A 71 -0.93 18.46 -4.11
N LEU A 72 -1.57 18.62 -5.27
CA LEU A 72 -2.34 17.53 -5.91
C LEU A 72 -1.48 16.30 -6.17
N LYS A 73 -0.22 16.51 -6.56
CA LYS A 73 0.76 15.43 -6.76
C LYS A 73 0.90 14.58 -5.50
N ASP A 74 1.12 15.23 -4.35
CA ASP A 74 1.33 14.56 -3.07
C ASP A 74 0.10 13.78 -2.64
N ILE A 75 -1.10 14.33 -2.88
CA ILE A 75 -2.37 13.65 -2.60
C ILE A 75 -2.53 12.40 -3.49
N HIS A 76 -2.24 12.51 -4.79
CA HIS A 76 -2.29 11.37 -5.72
C HIS A 76 -1.28 10.28 -5.34
N GLU A 77 -0.07 10.66 -4.92
CA GLU A 77 0.93 9.70 -4.44
C GLU A 77 0.42 8.87 -3.26
N VAL A 78 -0.25 9.51 -2.29
CA VAL A 78 -0.85 8.81 -1.15
C VAL A 78 -1.96 7.86 -1.59
N GLN A 79 -2.89 8.32 -2.45
CA GLN A 79 -3.99 7.50 -2.95
C GLN A 79 -3.46 6.29 -3.72
N ASN A 80 -2.51 6.50 -4.62
CA ASN A 80 -1.87 5.46 -5.41
C ASN A 80 -1.15 4.44 -4.54
N ALA A 81 -0.36 4.90 -3.56
CA ALA A 81 0.34 4.03 -2.62
C ALA A 81 -0.66 3.19 -1.82
N TYR A 82 -1.72 3.78 -1.32
CA TYR A 82 -2.75 3.04 -0.57
C TYR A 82 -3.41 1.95 -1.42
N GLU A 83 -3.81 2.26 -2.66
CA GLU A 83 -4.38 1.28 -3.58
C GLU A 83 -3.39 0.16 -3.94
N ALA A 84 -2.12 0.50 -4.16
CA ALA A 84 -1.08 -0.48 -4.42
C ALA A 84 -0.87 -1.42 -3.22
N TYR A 85 -0.83 -0.91 -2.00
CA TYR A 85 -0.72 -1.72 -0.78
C TYR A 85 -1.91 -2.67 -0.57
N GLU A 86 -3.12 -2.29 -0.99
CA GLU A 86 -4.30 -3.18 -0.93
C GLU A 86 -4.18 -4.40 -1.86
N ARG A 87 -3.41 -4.26 -2.94
CA ARG A 87 -3.31 -5.28 -3.99
C ARG A 87 -2.01 -6.05 -3.98
N VAL A 88 -0.93 -5.52 -3.39
CA VAL A 88 0.43 -6.07 -3.48
C VAL A 88 0.52 -7.55 -3.10
N PHE A 89 -0.21 -7.99 -2.08
CA PHE A 89 -0.19 -9.39 -1.62
C PHE A 89 -0.89 -10.37 -2.57
N ARG A 90 -1.55 -9.88 -3.62
CA ARG A 90 -2.21 -10.70 -4.64
C ARG A 90 -1.41 -10.76 -5.94
N LEU A 91 -0.31 -9.99 -6.02
CA LEU A 91 0.54 -9.92 -7.19
C LEU A 91 1.63 -10.99 -7.11
N ASP A 92 1.94 -11.59 -8.25
CA ASP A 92 3.07 -12.50 -8.39
C ASP A 92 4.35 -11.66 -8.63
N PRO A 93 5.33 -11.67 -7.70
CA PRO A 93 6.56 -10.90 -7.84
C PRO A 93 7.43 -11.34 -9.03
N TYR A 94 7.17 -12.51 -9.61
CA TYR A 94 7.88 -13.03 -10.79
C TYR A 94 7.14 -12.78 -12.10
N SER A 95 5.92 -12.23 -12.05
CA SER A 95 5.13 -11.84 -13.23
C SER A 95 5.47 -10.43 -13.68
N ILE A 96 5.88 -10.29 -14.95
CA ILE A 96 6.12 -8.97 -15.56
C ILE A 96 4.82 -8.17 -15.65
N ASP A 97 3.71 -8.81 -15.93
CA ASP A 97 2.41 -8.15 -16.04
C ASP A 97 1.97 -7.60 -14.67
N ASP A 98 2.20 -8.34 -13.60
CA ASP A 98 1.91 -7.89 -12.23
C ASP A 98 2.88 -6.79 -11.78
N PHE A 99 4.15 -6.87 -12.17
CA PHE A 99 5.10 -5.78 -11.97
C PHE A 99 4.65 -4.49 -12.65
N LEU A 100 4.22 -4.57 -13.93
CA LEU A 100 3.69 -3.42 -14.66
C LEU A 100 2.36 -2.93 -14.08
N LEU A 101 1.53 -3.83 -13.55
CA LEU A 101 0.32 -3.45 -12.83
C LEU A 101 0.66 -2.68 -11.55
N ALA A 102 1.62 -3.14 -10.74
CA ALA A 102 2.10 -2.43 -9.55
C ALA A 102 2.65 -1.04 -9.91
N HIS A 103 3.48 -0.96 -10.97
CA HIS A 103 3.97 0.32 -11.48
C HIS A 103 2.82 1.24 -11.90
N ARG A 104 1.82 0.73 -12.59
CA ARG A 104 0.65 1.52 -12.98
C ARG A 104 -0.10 2.07 -11.78
N LEU A 105 -0.36 1.23 -10.77
CA LEU A 105 -1.05 1.65 -9.54
C LEU A 105 -0.29 2.77 -8.82
N LEU A 106 1.03 2.65 -8.69
CA LEU A 106 1.85 3.64 -7.99
C LEU A 106 2.01 4.96 -8.75
N THR A 107 1.94 4.92 -10.10
CA THR A 107 2.28 6.08 -10.94
C THR A 107 1.10 6.66 -11.71
N GLN A 108 -0.13 6.20 -11.42
CA GLN A 108 -1.35 6.72 -12.03
C GLN A 108 -1.44 8.24 -11.81
N ASP A 109 -1.73 8.99 -12.87
CA ASP A 109 -1.85 10.46 -12.89
C ASP A 109 -0.57 11.24 -12.46
N LEU A 110 0.55 10.53 -12.28
CA LEU A 110 1.85 11.11 -11.94
C LEU A 110 2.83 11.09 -13.13
N VAL A 111 2.69 10.13 -14.03
CA VAL A 111 3.56 9.99 -15.21
C VAL A 111 2.76 9.80 -16.49
N LYS A 112 3.38 10.07 -17.64
CA LYS A 112 2.71 9.98 -18.96
C LYS A 112 2.30 8.56 -19.34
N HIS A 113 3.06 7.55 -18.92
CA HIS A 113 2.89 6.15 -19.33
C HIS A 113 2.94 5.22 -18.10
N PRO A 114 1.90 5.25 -17.23
CA PRO A 114 1.85 4.35 -16.08
C PRO A 114 1.71 2.89 -16.52
N GLY A 115 2.43 2.00 -15.87
CA GLY A 115 2.39 0.56 -16.18
C GLY A 115 3.10 0.16 -17.47
N GLN A 116 4.03 0.97 -17.95
CA GLN A 116 4.80 0.69 -19.16
C GLN A 116 6.31 0.86 -18.91
N PHE A 117 7.11 0.07 -19.60
CA PHE A 117 8.54 0.33 -19.64
C PHE A 117 8.82 1.62 -20.40
N ARG A 118 9.80 2.37 -19.95
CA ARG A 118 10.25 3.59 -20.64
C ARG A 118 10.75 3.27 -22.06
N LEU A 119 10.43 4.13 -23.00
CA LEU A 119 10.88 4.01 -24.38
C LEU A 119 12.16 4.81 -24.66
N GLY A 120 12.46 5.81 -23.83
CA GLY A 120 13.59 6.73 -24.00
C GLY A 120 14.76 6.46 -23.06
N ASP A 121 15.91 7.06 -23.38
CA ASP A 121 17.09 7.09 -22.51
C ASP A 121 16.83 7.92 -21.26
N VAL A 122 17.43 7.53 -20.16
CA VAL A 122 17.44 8.29 -18.92
C VAL A 122 18.87 8.56 -18.52
N GLY A 123 19.21 9.82 -18.27
CA GLY A 123 20.52 10.24 -17.81
C GLY A 123 20.43 10.99 -16.50
N VAL A 124 21.49 10.90 -15.71
CA VAL A 124 21.74 11.80 -14.60
C VAL A 124 22.60 12.95 -15.17
N PHE A 125 22.12 14.17 -14.97
CA PHE A 125 22.79 15.37 -15.43
C PHE A 125 23.33 16.14 -14.22
N ASP A 126 24.48 16.76 -14.35
CA ASP A 126 24.99 17.68 -13.35
C ASP A 126 24.31 19.06 -13.43
N GLY A 127 24.64 19.96 -12.49
CA GLY A 127 24.08 21.32 -12.47
C GLY A 127 24.46 22.18 -13.70
N ALA A 128 25.39 21.75 -14.55
CA ALA A 128 25.79 22.36 -15.82
C ALA A 128 25.12 21.71 -17.04
N GLY A 129 24.25 20.72 -16.82
CA GLY A 129 23.54 19.99 -17.88
C GLY A 129 24.39 18.92 -18.59
N GLN A 130 25.59 18.59 -18.05
CA GLN A 130 26.41 17.53 -18.60
C GLN A 130 25.95 16.16 -18.10
N VAL A 131 25.98 15.17 -19.00
CA VAL A 131 25.60 13.80 -18.67
C VAL A 131 26.63 13.17 -17.75
N VAL A 132 26.26 12.92 -16.49
CA VAL A 132 27.08 12.22 -15.51
C VAL A 132 26.95 10.70 -15.67
N HIS A 133 25.74 10.22 -15.94
CA HIS A 133 25.47 8.81 -16.15
C HIS A 133 24.31 8.63 -17.13
N LEU A 134 24.51 7.76 -18.12
CA LEU A 134 23.44 7.31 -19.03
C LEU A 134 22.94 5.93 -18.56
N GLY A 135 21.68 5.87 -18.15
CA GLY A 135 21.02 4.60 -17.95
C GLY A 135 20.81 3.92 -19.31
N ARG A 136 21.46 2.76 -19.51
CA ARG A 136 21.33 2.01 -20.76
C ARG A 136 19.87 1.81 -21.14
N ASN A 137 19.58 2.19 -22.38
CA ASN A 137 18.30 1.93 -23.04
C ASN A 137 18.11 0.44 -23.24
N ARG A 138 16.89 0.02 -23.06
CA ARG A 138 16.38 -1.31 -23.33
C ARG A 138 16.93 -2.39 -22.39
N VAL A 139 16.24 -2.53 -21.25
CA VAL A 139 15.95 -3.87 -20.81
C VAL A 139 15.00 -4.44 -21.87
N ARG A 140 15.54 -5.15 -22.86
CA ARG A 140 14.71 -5.93 -23.78
C ARG A 140 13.87 -6.82 -22.92
N TYR A 141 12.56 -6.84 -23.14
CA TYR A 141 11.58 -7.75 -22.53
C TYR A 141 12.12 -9.20 -22.47
N GLN A 142 12.90 -9.62 -23.48
CA GLN A 142 13.60 -10.89 -23.58
C GLN A 142 14.68 -11.12 -22.52
N ILE A 143 15.34 -10.07 -22.02
CA ILE A 143 16.38 -10.23 -20.99
C ILE A 143 15.74 -10.46 -19.62
N LEU A 144 14.63 -9.79 -19.33
CA LEU A 144 13.89 -10.02 -18.08
C LEU A 144 13.20 -11.38 -18.08
N SER A 145 12.58 -11.80 -19.17
CA SER A 145 11.99 -13.14 -19.28
C SER A 145 13.03 -14.24 -19.18
N ASN A 146 14.22 -14.06 -19.75
CA ASN A 146 15.32 -15.01 -19.65
C ASN A 146 15.96 -15.01 -18.25
N LEU A 147 16.03 -13.86 -17.58
CA LEU A 147 16.52 -13.77 -16.19
C LEU A 147 15.58 -14.46 -15.22
N VAL A 148 14.28 -14.25 -15.38
CA VAL A 148 13.23 -14.94 -14.58
C VAL A 148 13.27 -16.45 -14.84
N SER A 149 13.41 -16.88 -16.10
CA SER A 149 13.54 -18.29 -16.45
C SER A 149 14.81 -18.93 -15.89
N TYR A 150 15.92 -18.19 -15.81
CA TYR A 150 17.19 -18.68 -15.26
C TYR A 150 17.18 -18.78 -13.73
N ILE A 151 16.41 -17.95 -13.05
CA ILE A 151 16.26 -17.99 -11.58
C ILE A 151 15.32 -19.11 -11.15
N LEU A 152 14.41 -19.55 -12.02
CA LEU A 152 13.42 -20.59 -11.77
C LEU A 152 13.84 -21.99 -12.25
N SER A 153 14.99 -22.12 -12.90
CA SER A 153 15.63 -23.39 -13.30
C SER A 153 16.69 -23.84 -12.29
#